data_b0be436a8b7f97434571c50804a934ed
#
_entry.id   b0be436a8b7f97434571c50804a934ed
#
_cell.length_a   1.000
_cell.length_b   1.000
_cell.length_c   1.000
_cell.angle_alpha   90.00
_cell.angle_beta   90.00
_cell.angle_gamma   90.00
#
_symmetry.space_group_name_H-M   'P 1'
#
loop_
_entity.id
_entity.type
_entity.pdbx_description
1 polymer ?
#
loop_
_entity_poly.entity_id
_entity_poly.type
_entity_poly.pdbx_seq_one_letter_code
_entity_poly.pdbx_strand_id
1 'polypeptide(L)'
;MFPVLLKIGPLSIFTYGFFIALGFLAGIYFAVKEARRLGEEPEIIMDLCFYLLVAAIIGSRLFYVATNPKMFLENPVEILKIWNGGLVFYGGFIAALITGIIYLKAKNIPVWKTADIMAPSVVLAHFFGRIGCFFAGCCYGKYCDLPWAVIFRNPDSLAPQGLPLHPTQLYSALNNLAIFLFLFFFRKHKKYDGQLFWLYVLMYGITRSFIEIFRADFRGEFFYGTYSISQVVGGIMAVVSLTMLFILRKRASSKGNYSATDSHR
;
A
#
# COMPACT_ATOMS: atom_id res chain seq x y z
N MET A 1 -3.58 -15.67 -18.60
CA MET A 1 -3.10 -15.25 -17.28
C MET A 1 -2.90 -16.49 -16.45
N PHE A 2 -1.93 -16.51 -15.57
CA PHE A 2 -1.52 -17.71 -14.83
C PHE A 2 -1.62 -17.42 -13.32
N PRO A 3 -2.78 -17.69 -12.68
CA PRO A 3 -2.95 -17.51 -11.24
C PRO A 3 -1.96 -18.36 -10.42
N VAL A 4 -1.66 -19.56 -10.90
CA VAL A 4 -0.64 -20.46 -10.32
C VAL A 4 0.63 -20.33 -11.15
N LEU A 5 1.72 -19.91 -10.53
CA LEU A 5 3.04 -19.76 -11.16
C LEU A 5 3.73 -21.13 -11.33
N LEU A 6 3.70 -21.94 -10.27
CA LEU A 6 4.35 -23.24 -10.22
C LEU A 6 3.59 -24.16 -9.27
N LYS A 7 3.44 -25.44 -9.68
CA LYS A 7 2.83 -26.46 -8.84
C LYS A 7 3.84 -27.61 -8.65
N ILE A 8 4.24 -27.84 -7.40
CA ILE A 8 5.20 -28.88 -7.02
C ILE A 8 4.48 -29.81 -6.05
N GLY A 9 3.94 -30.92 -6.57
CA GLY A 9 3.13 -31.84 -5.76
C GLY A 9 1.92 -31.12 -5.13
N PRO A 10 1.74 -31.20 -3.80
CA PRO A 10 0.65 -30.53 -3.10
C PRO A 10 0.87 -28.99 -2.93
N LEU A 11 2.09 -28.50 -3.16
CA LEU A 11 2.43 -27.10 -2.98
C LEU A 11 2.18 -26.30 -4.27
N SER A 12 1.31 -25.29 -4.17
CA SER A 12 1.05 -24.34 -5.26
C SER A 12 1.64 -22.98 -4.93
N ILE A 13 2.52 -22.48 -5.78
CA ILE A 13 3.05 -21.12 -5.69
C ILE A 13 2.18 -20.23 -6.55
N PHE A 14 1.44 -19.33 -5.90
CA PHE A 14 0.56 -18.38 -6.60
C PHE A 14 1.35 -17.20 -7.15
N THR A 15 1.05 -16.81 -8.38
CA THR A 15 1.67 -15.65 -9.04
C THR A 15 1.48 -14.37 -8.24
N TYR A 16 0.33 -14.20 -7.58
CA TYR A 16 0.06 -13.07 -6.68
C TYR A 16 1.09 -12.99 -5.54
N GLY A 17 1.33 -14.10 -4.84
CA GLY A 17 2.31 -14.16 -3.76
C GLY A 17 3.73 -13.87 -4.21
N PHE A 18 4.11 -14.36 -5.40
CA PHE A 18 5.40 -14.05 -6.01
C PHE A 18 5.60 -12.55 -6.25
N PHE A 19 4.60 -11.87 -6.85
CA PHE A 19 4.69 -10.42 -7.07
C PHE A 19 4.66 -9.60 -5.79
N ILE A 20 3.93 -10.05 -4.75
CA ILE A 20 3.98 -9.42 -3.43
C ILE A 20 5.39 -9.51 -2.84
N ALA A 21 6.01 -10.70 -2.87
CA ALA A 21 7.38 -10.88 -2.39
C ALA A 21 8.38 -10.03 -3.17
N LEU A 22 8.27 -10.02 -4.50
CA LEU A 22 9.12 -9.19 -5.37
C LEU A 22 8.95 -7.69 -5.05
N GLY A 23 7.72 -7.24 -4.89
CA GLY A 23 7.41 -5.85 -4.53
C GLY A 23 7.97 -5.46 -3.16
N PHE A 24 7.89 -6.37 -2.19
CA PHE A 24 8.45 -6.14 -0.86
C PHE A 24 9.97 -6.03 -0.91
N LEU A 25 10.65 -6.95 -1.60
CA LEU A 25 12.10 -6.91 -1.77
C LEU A 25 12.56 -5.65 -2.53
N ALA A 26 11.88 -5.29 -3.62
CA ALA A 26 12.17 -4.08 -4.37
C ALA A 26 11.95 -2.83 -3.51
N GLY A 27 10.89 -2.81 -2.71
CA GLY A 27 10.59 -1.73 -1.76
C GLY A 27 11.68 -1.58 -0.69
N ILE A 28 12.12 -2.67 -0.04
CA ILE A 28 13.23 -2.65 0.92
C ILE A 28 14.50 -2.15 0.27
N TYR A 29 14.88 -2.73 -0.88
CA TYR A 29 16.09 -2.32 -1.59
C TYR A 29 16.10 -0.80 -1.86
N PHE A 30 14.97 -0.27 -2.33
CA PHE A 30 14.85 1.15 -2.61
C PHE A 30 14.87 2.00 -1.32
N ALA A 31 14.20 1.59 -0.25
CA ALA A 31 14.18 2.30 1.04
C ALA A 31 15.58 2.37 1.66
N VAL A 32 16.31 1.25 1.66
CA VAL A 32 17.70 1.16 2.14
C VAL A 32 18.64 2.06 1.31
N LYS A 33 18.48 2.04 -0.02
CA LYS A 33 19.26 2.92 -0.92
C LYS A 33 18.97 4.39 -0.64
N GLU A 34 17.72 4.74 -0.38
CA GLU A 34 17.32 6.11 -0.06
C GLU A 34 17.81 6.54 1.33
N ALA A 35 17.78 5.66 2.33
CA ALA A 35 18.34 5.90 3.65
C ALA A 35 19.83 6.23 3.56
N ARG A 36 20.60 5.41 2.84
CA ARG A 36 22.04 5.66 2.60
C ARG A 36 22.28 7.01 1.92
N ARG A 37 21.45 7.38 0.93
CA ARG A 37 21.55 8.66 0.24
C ARG A 37 21.35 9.86 1.16
N LEU A 38 20.53 9.69 2.20
CA LEU A 38 20.23 10.74 3.19
C LEU A 38 21.11 10.68 4.44
N GLY A 39 22.11 9.78 4.48
CA GLY A 39 23.02 9.60 5.61
C GLY A 39 22.36 8.92 6.82
N GLU A 40 21.24 8.21 6.61
CA GLU A 40 20.57 7.43 7.65
C GLU A 40 21.11 6.01 7.69
N GLU A 41 21.05 5.38 8.87
CA GLU A 41 21.48 4.00 9.08
C GLU A 41 20.55 3.01 8.36
N PRO A 42 21.05 2.23 7.39
CA PRO A 42 20.24 1.28 6.62
C PRO A 42 19.61 0.19 7.48
N GLU A 43 20.30 -0.21 8.57
CA GLU A 43 19.87 -1.23 9.51
C GLU A 43 18.53 -0.86 10.16
N ILE A 44 18.35 0.42 10.51
CA ILE A 44 17.08 0.93 11.06
C ILE A 44 15.92 0.71 10.09
N ILE A 45 16.15 0.94 8.80
CA ILE A 45 15.11 0.74 7.78
C ILE A 45 14.82 -0.74 7.56
N MET A 46 15.84 -1.60 7.59
CA MET A 46 15.65 -3.04 7.47
C MET A 46 14.88 -3.61 8.67
N ASP A 47 15.26 -3.21 9.89
CA ASP A 47 14.55 -3.58 11.11
C ASP A 47 13.09 -3.11 11.07
N LEU A 48 12.88 -1.84 10.69
CA LEU A 48 11.53 -1.30 10.53
C LEU A 48 10.71 -2.15 9.56
N CYS A 49 11.23 -2.45 8.37
CA CYS A 49 10.53 -3.28 7.38
C CYS A 49 10.22 -4.68 7.93
N PHE A 50 11.14 -5.28 8.67
CA PHE A 50 10.93 -6.58 9.33
C PHE A 50 9.79 -6.51 10.34
N TYR A 51 9.82 -5.54 11.26
CA TYR A 51 8.75 -5.37 12.26
C TYR A 51 7.40 -5.05 11.62
N LEU A 52 7.38 -4.22 10.56
CA LEU A 52 6.15 -3.93 9.82
C LEU A 52 5.57 -5.19 9.16
N LEU A 53 6.41 -6.06 8.57
CA LEU A 53 5.98 -7.32 7.97
C LEU A 53 5.37 -8.26 9.00
N VAL A 54 6.07 -8.49 10.11
CA VAL A 54 5.60 -9.37 11.19
C VAL A 54 4.29 -8.83 11.78
N ALA A 55 4.22 -7.53 12.07
CA ALA A 55 3.03 -6.88 12.59
C ALA A 55 1.86 -6.96 11.60
N ALA A 56 2.11 -6.79 10.30
CA ALA A 56 1.07 -6.92 9.28
C ALA A 56 0.49 -8.32 9.21
N ILE A 57 1.31 -9.36 9.27
CA ILE A 57 0.84 -10.75 9.25
C ILE A 57 0.03 -11.06 10.51
N ILE A 58 0.58 -10.76 11.68
CA ILE A 58 -0.09 -11.01 12.97
C ILE A 58 -1.40 -10.22 13.07
N GLY A 59 -1.36 -8.92 12.76
CA GLY A 59 -2.54 -8.05 12.81
C GLY A 59 -3.64 -8.46 11.85
N SER A 60 -3.28 -8.87 10.62
CA SER A 60 -4.24 -9.39 9.64
C SER A 60 -4.95 -10.65 10.16
N ARG A 61 -4.20 -11.54 10.81
CA ARG A 61 -4.74 -12.78 11.36
C ARG A 61 -5.61 -12.53 12.58
N LEU A 62 -5.13 -11.73 13.52
CA LEU A 62 -5.90 -11.39 14.73
C LEU A 62 -7.22 -10.71 14.40
N PHE A 63 -7.22 -9.82 13.41
CA PHE A 63 -8.46 -9.17 12.96
C PHE A 63 -9.43 -10.16 12.33
N TYR A 64 -8.94 -11.14 11.54
CA TYR A 64 -9.76 -12.19 10.98
C TYR A 64 -10.36 -13.08 12.08
N VAL A 65 -9.57 -13.44 13.09
CA VAL A 65 -10.04 -14.20 14.26
C VAL A 65 -11.12 -13.43 15.01
N ALA A 66 -10.92 -12.15 15.25
CA ALA A 66 -11.88 -11.28 15.94
C ALA A 66 -13.22 -11.14 15.19
N THR A 67 -13.18 -11.17 13.85
CA THR A 67 -14.40 -11.09 13.02
C THR A 67 -15.11 -12.43 12.82
N ASN A 68 -14.47 -13.56 13.17
CA ASN A 68 -15.02 -14.92 13.03
C ASN A 68 -14.90 -15.73 14.33
N PRO A 69 -15.37 -15.23 15.50
CA PRO A 69 -15.06 -15.85 16.81
C PRO A 69 -15.58 -17.27 16.95
N LYS A 70 -16.76 -17.59 16.41
CA LYS A 70 -17.37 -18.93 16.53
C LYS A 70 -16.47 -20.03 15.97
N MET A 71 -15.92 -19.81 14.76
CA MET A 71 -15.03 -20.75 14.09
C MET A 71 -13.78 -21.08 14.92
N PHE A 72 -13.21 -20.08 15.58
CA PHE A 72 -11.97 -20.22 16.35
C PHE A 72 -12.18 -20.68 17.79
N LEU A 73 -13.39 -20.51 18.35
CA LEU A 73 -13.76 -21.10 19.64
C LEU A 73 -13.93 -22.61 19.52
N GLU A 74 -14.43 -23.11 18.37
CA GLU A 74 -14.56 -24.54 18.11
C GLU A 74 -13.20 -25.22 17.84
N ASN A 75 -12.29 -24.53 17.14
CA ASN A 75 -10.98 -25.06 16.77
C ASN A 75 -9.86 -24.01 16.97
N PRO A 76 -9.34 -23.81 18.19
CA PRO A 76 -8.34 -22.78 18.49
C PRO A 76 -7.02 -22.95 17.72
N VAL A 77 -6.65 -24.17 17.34
CA VAL A 77 -5.41 -24.44 16.56
C VAL A 77 -5.44 -23.79 15.18
N GLU A 78 -6.65 -23.56 14.62
CA GLU A 78 -6.80 -22.88 13.33
C GLU A 78 -6.27 -21.43 13.38
N ILE A 79 -6.16 -20.79 14.55
CA ILE A 79 -5.58 -19.44 14.70
C ILE A 79 -4.15 -19.38 14.12
N LEU A 80 -3.37 -20.43 14.29
CA LEU A 80 -1.97 -20.50 13.85
C LEU A 80 -1.80 -20.86 12.36
N LYS A 81 -2.82 -21.41 11.72
CA LYS A 81 -2.76 -21.89 10.34
C LYS A 81 -2.96 -20.76 9.33
N ILE A 82 -1.99 -19.86 9.24
CA ILE A 82 -2.02 -18.70 8.32
C ILE A 82 -2.01 -19.11 6.84
N TRP A 83 -1.52 -20.30 6.52
CA TRP A 83 -1.47 -20.84 5.16
C TRP A 83 -2.85 -21.24 4.60
N ASN A 84 -3.86 -21.40 5.46
CA ASN A 84 -5.25 -21.64 5.05
C ASN A 84 -5.97 -20.33 4.64
N GLY A 85 -5.23 -19.19 4.56
CA GLY A 85 -5.83 -17.88 4.28
C GLY A 85 -6.41 -17.21 5.54
N GLY A 86 -7.41 -16.34 5.36
CA GLY A 86 -8.01 -15.59 6.48
C GLY A 86 -7.08 -14.51 7.02
N LEU A 87 -6.64 -13.62 6.12
CA LEU A 87 -5.87 -12.43 6.42
C LEU A 87 -6.68 -11.19 6.02
N VAL A 88 -7.01 -10.34 6.97
CA VAL A 88 -7.76 -9.09 6.72
C VAL A 88 -6.83 -7.92 6.60
N PHE A 89 -6.86 -7.25 5.46
CA PHE A 89 -5.97 -6.12 5.14
C PHE A 89 -5.97 -5.02 6.21
N TYR A 90 -7.14 -4.61 6.69
CA TYR A 90 -7.25 -3.52 7.68
C TYR A 90 -6.56 -3.84 9.00
N GLY A 91 -6.65 -5.08 9.47
CA GLY A 91 -5.95 -5.52 10.68
C GLY A 91 -4.44 -5.44 10.53
N GLY A 92 -3.91 -5.88 9.40
CA GLY A 92 -2.48 -5.79 9.08
C GLY A 92 -2.00 -4.35 8.93
N PHE A 93 -2.78 -3.51 8.25
CA PHE A 93 -2.44 -2.11 8.05
C PHE A 93 -2.37 -1.33 9.37
N ILE A 94 -3.38 -1.48 10.23
CA ILE A 94 -3.43 -0.82 11.54
C ILE A 94 -2.28 -1.30 12.44
N ALA A 95 -2.04 -2.62 12.51
CA ALA A 95 -0.97 -3.17 13.31
C ALA A 95 0.42 -2.69 12.82
N ALA A 96 0.67 -2.68 11.51
CA ALA A 96 1.89 -2.17 10.93
C ALA A 96 2.08 -0.68 11.23
N LEU A 97 1.04 0.14 11.08
CA LEU A 97 1.09 1.58 11.35
C LEU A 97 1.45 1.86 12.83
N ILE A 98 0.77 1.19 13.76
CA ILE A 98 1.03 1.32 15.20
C ILE A 98 2.46 0.88 15.52
N THR A 99 2.88 -0.29 15.03
CA THR A 99 4.24 -0.83 15.25
C THR A 99 5.30 0.10 14.69
N GLY A 100 5.10 0.65 13.50
CA GLY A 100 6.04 1.61 12.91
C GLY A 100 6.19 2.88 13.74
N ILE A 101 5.08 3.46 14.21
CA ILE A 101 5.11 4.65 15.07
C ILE A 101 5.81 4.35 16.41
N ILE A 102 5.49 3.22 17.05
CA ILE A 102 6.11 2.80 18.32
C ILE A 102 7.61 2.60 18.14
N TYR A 103 8.03 1.85 17.10
CA TYR A 103 9.43 1.59 16.81
C TYR A 103 10.24 2.88 16.61
N LEU A 104 9.74 3.80 15.76
CA LEU A 104 10.42 5.06 15.48
C LEU A 104 10.52 5.95 16.73
N LYS A 105 9.45 6.00 17.54
CA LYS A 105 9.48 6.76 18.80
C LYS A 105 10.41 6.16 19.83
N ALA A 106 10.41 4.84 19.99
CA ALA A 106 11.30 4.14 20.92
C ALA A 106 12.79 4.32 20.57
N LYS A 107 13.11 4.45 19.29
CA LYS A 107 14.47 4.72 18.79
C LYS A 107 14.79 6.22 18.66
N ASN A 108 13.87 7.13 19.04
CA ASN A 108 14.00 8.58 18.86
C ASN A 108 14.25 9.02 17.40
N ILE A 109 13.70 8.28 16.42
CA ILE A 109 13.88 8.55 15.00
C ILE A 109 12.76 9.47 14.50
N PRO A 110 13.08 10.48 13.65
CA PRO A 110 12.09 11.41 13.13
C PRO A 110 11.07 10.69 12.22
N VAL A 111 9.82 10.59 12.68
CA VAL A 111 8.75 9.86 11.97
C VAL A 111 8.54 10.37 10.54
N TRP A 112 8.46 11.68 10.35
CA TRP A 112 8.20 12.26 9.04
C TRP A 112 9.36 12.09 8.05
N LYS A 113 10.60 12.15 8.51
CA LYS A 113 11.78 11.89 7.68
C LYS A 113 11.79 10.44 7.20
N THR A 114 11.52 9.50 8.10
CA THR A 114 11.41 8.06 7.77
C THR A 114 10.21 7.79 6.85
N ALA A 115 9.05 8.42 7.10
CA ALA A 115 7.90 8.31 6.23
C ALA A 115 8.20 8.76 4.79
N ASP A 116 9.01 9.80 4.60
CA ASP A 116 9.46 10.26 3.28
C ASP A 116 10.42 9.27 2.60
N ILE A 117 11.28 8.59 3.36
CA ILE A 117 12.15 7.52 2.84
C ILE A 117 11.30 6.34 2.35
N MET A 118 10.27 5.99 3.12
CA MET A 118 9.41 4.85 2.84
C MET A 118 8.39 5.10 1.72
N ALA A 119 7.92 6.33 1.52
CA ALA A 119 6.82 6.63 0.60
C ALA A 119 7.06 6.15 -0.85
N PRO A 120 8.19 6.43 -1.52
CA PRO A 120 8.45 5.88 -2.84
C PRO A 120 8.55 4.35 -2.86
N SER A 121 9.10 3.76 -1.80
CA SER A 121 9.26 2.31 -1.65
C SER A 121 7.91 1.60 -1.55
N VAL A 122 6.99 2.15 -0.75
CA VAL A 122 5.62 1.62 -0.58
C VAL A 122 4.86 1.65 -1.90
N VAL A 123 4.92 2.76 -2.65
CA VAL A 123 4.19 2.84 -3.92
C VAL A 123 4.81 1.94 -4.99
N LEU A 124 6.12 1.72 -4.96
CA LEU A 124 6.77 0.72 -5.83
C LEU A 124 6.30 -0.70 -5.50
N ALA A 125 6.21 -1.05 -4.22
CA ALA A 125 5.65 -2.34 -3.79
C ALA A 125 4.18 -2.48 -4.22
N HIS A 126 3.38 -1.42 -4.13
CA HIS A 126 2.01 -1.40 -4.63
C HIS A 126 1.93 -1.65 -6.16
N PHE A 127 2.85 -1.12 -6.94
CA PHE A 127 2.93 -1.42 -8.38
C PHE A 127 3.02 -2.93 -8.63
N PHE A 128 3.98 -3.61 -8.00
CA PHE A 128 4.12 -5.06 -8.13
C PHE A 128 2.90 -5.83 -7.63
N GLY A 129 2.32 -5.41 -6.50
CA GLY A 129 1.09 -6.01 -5.98
C GLY A 129 -0.07 -5.93 -6.97
N ARG A 130 -0.21 -4.84 -7.75
CA ARG A 130 -1.24 -4.71 -8.78
C ARG A 130 -0.99 -5.56 -10.00
N ILE A 131 0.26 -5.77 -10.37
CA ILE A 131 0.62 -6.79 -11.39
C ILE A 131 0.23 -8.18 -10.88
N GLY A 132 0.49 -8.51 -9.62
CA GLY A 132 0.05 -9.76 -9.01
C GLY A 132 -1.48 -9.93 -9.05
N CYS A 133 -2.25 -8.87 -8.72
CA CYS A 133 -3.71 -8.87 -8.85
C CYS A 133 -4.19 -9.17 -10.27
N PHE A 134 -3.47 -8.66 -11.27
CA PHE A 134 -3.79 -8.89 -12.68
C PHE A 134 -3.66 -10.39 -13.05
N PHE A 135 -2.59 -11.04 -12.63
CA PHE A 135 -2.39 -12.47 -12.86
C PHE A 135 -3.38 -13.35 -12.09
N ALA A 136 -3.77 -12.95 -10.89
CA ALA A 136 -4.78 -13.65 -10.09
C ALA A 136 -6.21 -13.43 -10.61
N GLY A 137 -6.44 -12.38 -11.40
CA GLY A 137 -7.77 -11.99 -11.87
C GLY A 137 -8.64 -11.28 -10.83
N CYS A 138 -8.12 -10.93 -9.64
CA CYS A 138 -8.89 -10.17 -8.65
C CYS A 138 -8.89 -8.67 -8.99
N CYS A 139 -9.82 -7.91 -8.41
CA CYS A 139 -9.88 -6.45 -8.59
C CYS A 139 -10.13 -6.01 -10.04
N TYR A 140 -10.88 -6.79 -10.79
CA TYR A 140 -11.24 -6.52 -12.18
C TYR A 140 -12.23 -5.36 -12.32
N GLY A 141 -12.32 -4.82 -13.53
CA GLY A 141 -13.23 -3.73 -13.87
C GLY A 141 -14.55 -4.18 -14.48
N LYS A 142 -15.39 -3.19 -14.77
CA LYS A 142 -16.67 -3.35 -15.45
C LYS A 142 -16.44 -3.87 -16.87
N TYR A 143 -17.52 -4.40 -17.48
CA TYR A 143 -17.56 -4.71 -18.90
C TYR A 143 -17.18 -3.48 -19.73
N CYS A 144 -16.39 -3.69 -20.78
CA CYS A 144 -16.06 -2.64 -21.73
C CYS A 144 -15.68 -3.21 -23.11
N ASP A 145 -16.05 -2.47 -24.16
CA ASP A 145 -15.75 -2.82 -25.56
C ASP A 145 -14.51 -2.06 -26.11
N LEU A 146 -13.64 -1.59 -25.21
CA LEU A 146 -12.45 -0.85 -25.61
C LEU A 146 -11.36 -1.78 -26.17
N PRO A 147 -10.50 -1.30 -27.10
CA PRO A 147 -9.46 -2.13 -27.74
C PRO A 147 -8.48 -2.80 -26.77
N TRP A 148 -8.34 -2.27 -25.55
CA TRP A 148 -7.48 -2.82 -24.50
C TRP A 148 -8.25 -3.58 -23.42
N ALA A 149 -9.52 -3.92 -23.66
CA ALA A 149 -10.29 -4.79 -22.78
C ALA A 149 -9.58 -6.15 -22.65
N VAL A 150 -9.61 -6.70 -21.46
CA VAL A 150 -8.94 -7.97 -21.15
C VAL A 150 -9.98 -9.05 -20.87
N ILE A 151 -9.81 -10.20 -21.53
CA ILE A 151 -10.65 -11.38 -21.34
C ILE A 151 -9.86 -12.40 -20.51
N PHE A 152 -10.40 -12.73 -19.33
CA PHE A 152 -9.87 -13.79 -18.48
C PHE A 152 -10.40 -15.14 -18.95
N ARG A 153 -9.49 -16.07 -19.30
CA ARG A 153 -9.84 -17.40 -19.84
C ARG A 153 -9.43 -18.57 -18.94
N ASN A 154 -8.56 -18.30 -17.96
CA ASN A 154 -8.10 -19.36 -17.07
C ASN A 154 -9.20 -19.66 -16.02
N PRO A 155 -9.61 -20.93 -15.82
CA PRO A 155 -10.62 -21.32 -14.84
C PRO A 155 -10.25 -21.00 -13.39
N ASP A 156 -8.94 -20.94 -13.08
CA ASP A 156 -8.46 -20.57 -11.74
C ASP A 156 -8.45 -19.06 -11.49
N SER A 157 -8.86 -18.25 -12.49
CA SER A 157 -8.96 -16.79 -12.34
C SER A 157 -10.14 -16.40 -11.47
N LEU A 158 -9.94 -15.40 -10.62
CA LEU A 158 -11.01 -14.82 -9.79
C LEU A 158 -11.97 -13.91 -10.56
N ALA A 159 -11.62 -13.51 -11.79
CA ALA A 159 -12.46 -12.72 -12.66
C ALA A 159 -13.49 -13.58 -13.41
N PRO A 160 -14.65 -13.01 -13.80
CA PRO A 160 -15.58 -13.64 -14.73
C PRO A 160 -14.88 -14.03 -16.03
N GLN A 161 -15.11 -15.27 -16.49
CA GLN A 161 -14.48 -15.79 -17.68
C GLN A 161 -15.21 -15.34 -18.94
N GLY A 162 -14.46 -15.17 -20.03
CA GLY A 162 -15.01 -14.92 -21.37
C GLY A 162 -15.57 -13.52 -21.61
N LEU A 163 -15.58 -12.65 -20.62
CA LEU A 163 -16.08 -11.28 -20.74
C LEU A 163 -14.95 -10.28 -20.94
N PRO A 164 -15.08 -9.32 -21.86
CA PRO A 164 -14.12 -8.21 -21.99
C PRO A 164 -14.34 -7.22 -20.84
N LEU A 165 -13.30 -7.01 -20.03
CA LEU A 165 -13.34 -6.21 -18.81
C LEU A 165 -12.28 -5.12 -18.83
N HIS A 166 -12.57 -4.00 -18.17
CA HIS A 166 -11.55 -3.00 -17.87
C HIS A 166 -10.41 -3.61 -17.03
N PRO A 167 -9.14 -3.55 -17.48
CA PRO A 167 -7.99 -4.03 -16.70
C PRO A 167 -7.62 -3.04 -15.59
N THR A 168 -8.51 -2.83 -14.63
CA THR A 168 -8.32 -1.86 -13.53
C THR A 168 -7.10 -2.16 -12.67
N GLN A 169 -6.63 -3.41 -12.66
CA GLN A 169 -5.36 -3.79 -12.07
C GLN A 169 -4.18 -3.10 -12.76
N LEU A 170 -4.17 -3.10 -14.10
CA LEU A 170 -3.13 -2.43 -14.89
C LEU A 170 -3.24 -0.90 -14.77
N TYR A 171 -4.46 -0.36 -14.75
CA TYR A 171 -4.65 1.08 -14.48
C TYR A 171 -4.04 1.46 -13.13
N SER A 172 -4.30 0.66 -12.09
CA SER A 172 -3.73 0.87 -10.76
C SER A 172 -2.21 0.68 -10.73
N ALA A 173 -1.67 -0.29 -11.49
CA ALA A 173 -0.23 -0.52 -11.61
C ALA A 173 0.46 0.67 -12.27
N LEU A 174 -0.01 1.10 -13.45
CA LEU A 174 0.54 2.26 -14.17
C LEU A 174 0.45 3.54 -13.34
N ASN A 175 -0.68 3.75 -12.65
CA ASN A 175 -0.84 4.86 -11.73
C ASN A 175 0.21 4.84 -10.60
N ASN A 176 0.40 3.69 -9.95
CA ASN A 176 1.41 3.56 -8.90
C ASN A 176 2.83 3.75 -9.44
N LEU A 177 3.11 3.28 -10.65
CA LEU A 177 4.39 3.53 -11.30
C LEU A 177 4.59 5.02 -11.58
N ALA A 178 3.57 5.73 -12.07
CA ALA A 178 3.62 7.17 -12.31
C ALA A 178 3.85 7.95 -11.01
N ILE A 179 3.15 7.60 -9.92
CA ILE A 179 3.36 8.20 -8.60
C ILE A 179 4.79 7.90 -8.11
N PHE A 180 5.28 6.65 -8.25
CA PHE A 180 6.64 6.30 -7.89
C PHE A 180 7.67 7.17 -8.63
N LEU A 181 7.55 7.28 -9.95
CA LEU A 181 8.46 8.09 -10.77
C LEU A 181 8.41 9.56 -10.36
N PHE A 182 7.21 10.11 -10.16
CA PHE A 182 7.06 11.47 -9.67
C PHE A 182 7.80 11.68 -8.34
N LEU A 183 7.55 10.84 -7.33
CA LEU A 183 8.19 10.94 -6.02
C LEU A 183 9.71 10.73 -6.12
N PHE A 184 10.15 9.79 -6.98
CA PHE A 184 11.56 9.51 -7.21
C PHE A 184 12.32 10.73 -7.73
N PHE A 185 11.77 11.45 -8.70
CA PHE A 185 12.40 12.66 -9.20
C PHE A 185 12.23 13.84 -8.25
N PHE A 186 11.05 13.97 -7.64
CA PHE A 186 10.74 15.08 -6.72
C PHE A 186 11.51 15.00 -5.39
N ARG A 187 11.96 13.82 -4.94
CA ARG A 187 12.67 13.63 -3.66
C ARG A 187 13.90 14.53 -3.47
N LYS A 188 14.54 14.94 -4.57
CA LYS A 188 15.69 15.85 -4.54
C LYS A 188 15.29 17.33 -4.30
N HIS A 189 14.02 17.65 -4.52
CA HIS A 189 13.45 18.99 -4.38
C HIS A 189 12.56 19.14 -3.14
N LYS A 190 12.54 18.13 -2.30
CA LYS A 190 11.81 18.12 -1.04
C LYS A 190 12.30 19.27 -0.14
N LYS A 191 11.36 20.04 0.46
CA LYS A 191 11.65 21.22 1.27
C LYS A 191 11.50 21.00 2.77
N TYR A 192 10.73 20.00 3.20
CA TYR A 192 10.49 19.70 4.61
C TYR A 192 10.13 18.22 4.79
N ASP A 193 10.31 17.72 6.01
CA ASP A 193 10.00 16.33 6.34
C ASP A 193 8.50 16.06 6.35
N GLY A 194 8.11 14.90 5.79
CA GLY A 194 6.73 14.49 5.57
C GLY A 194 6.14 14.92 4.23
N GLN A 195 6.86 15.72 3.44
CA GLN A 195 6.34 16.24 2.16
C GLN A 195 6.10 15.12 1.14
N LEU A 196 7.05 14.19 0.96
CA LEU A 196 6.89 13.08 0.00
C LEU A 196 5.79 12.12 0.43
N PHE A 197 5.70 11.82 1.73
CA PHE A 197 4.68 10.94 2.27
C PHE A 197 3.27 11.50 2.02
N TRP A 198 3.04 12.77 2.35
CA TRP A 198 1.72 13.37 2.18
C TRP A 198 1.37 13.65 0.71
N LEU A 199 2.36 13.90 -0.15
CA LEU A 199 2.15 13.93 -1.60
C LEU A 199 1.74 12.56 -2.13
N TYR A 200 2.38 11.48 -1.66
CA TYR A 200 1.97 10.11 -2.00
C TYR A 200 0.51 9.85 -1.60
N VAL A 201 0.15 10.13 -0.34
CA VAL A 201 -1.20 9.90 0.17
C VAL A 201 -2.24 10.71 -0.62
N LEU A 202 -1.93 11.97 -0.95
CA LEU A 202 -2.79 12.84 -1.77
C LEU A 202 -3.01 12.27 -3.17
N MET A 203 -1.93 11.99 -3.89
CA MET A 203 -1.99 11.48 -5.27
C MET A 203 -2.70 10.14 -5.32
N TYR A 204 -2.37 9.23 -4.40
CA TYR A 204 -3.01 7.92 -4.31
C TYR A 204 -4.50 8.03 -3.99
N GLY A 205 -4.90 8.87 -3.02
CA GLY A 205 -6.30 9.07 -2.64
C GLY A 205 -7.16 9.55 -3.81
N ILE A 206 -6.68 10.56 -4.56
CA ILE A 206 -7.38 11.10 -5.73
C ILE A 206 -7.47 10.05 -6.84
N THR A 207 -6.35 9.48 -7.24
CA THR A 207 -6.30 8.57 -8.38
C THR A 207 -6.99 7.24 -8.09
N ARG A 208 -6.96 6.77 -6.84
CA ARG A 208 -7.69 5.59 -6.38
C ARG A 208 -9.20 5.79 -6.48
N SER A 209 -9.69 6.97 -6.09
CA SER A 209 -11.11 7.33 -6.22
C SER A 209 -11.56 7.37 -7.68
N PHE A 210 -10.70 7.84 -8.58
CA PHE A 210 -10.98 7.85 -10.01
C PHE A 210 -11.02 6.44 -10.61
N ILE A 211 -10.04 5.59 -10.31
CA ILE A 211 -9.99 4.21 -10.81
C ILE A 211 -11.19 3.40 -10.32
N GLU A 212 -11.73 3.71 -9.13
CA GLU A 212 -12.89 3.01 -8.57
C GLU A 212 -14.14 3.10 -9.47
N ILE A 213 -14.29 4.14 -10.29
CA ILE A 213 -15.41 4.31 -11.23
C ILE A 213 -15.50 3.15 -12.23
N PHE A 214 -14.34 2.60 -12.62
CA PHE A 214 -14.22 1.52 -13.60
C PHE A 214 -14.27 0.12 -12.99
N ARG A 215 -14.36 0.00 -11.66
CA ARG A 215 -14.33 -1.29 -10.96
C ARG A 215 -15.71 -1.96 -10.92
N ALA A 216 -15.71 -3.29 -10.90
CA ALA A 216 -16.90 -4.11 -10.84
C ALA A 216 -16.94 -5.05 -9.61
N ASP A 217 -15.81 -5.32 -8.97
CA ASP A 217 -15.75 -6.22 -7.82
C ASP A 217 -16.47 -5.61 -6.60
N PHE A 218 -17.37 -6.37 -5.99
CA PHE A 218 -18.13 -5.94 -4.82
C PHE A 218 -17.20 -5.78 -3.59
N ARG A 219 -17.29 -4.62 -2.92
CA ARG A 219 -16.47 -4.31 -1.74
C ARG A 219 -17.28 -3.69 -0.59
N GLY A 220 -18.52 -4.09 -0.45
CA GLY A 220 -19.43 -3.58 0.56
C GLY A 220 -20.45 -2.59 0.01
N GLU A 221 -21.32 -2.13 0.88
CA GLU A 221 -22.43 -1.23 0.52
C GLU A 221 -21.93 0.15 0.07
N PHE A 222 -22.70 0.77 -0.83
CA PHE A 222 -22.46 2.14 -1.24
C PHE A 222 -22.90 3.11 -0.13
N PHE A 223 -22.07 4.08 0.18
CA PHE A 223 -22.43 5.16 1.09
C PHE A 223 -23.50 6.04 0.42
N TYR A 224 -24.67 6.15 1.05
CA TYR A 224 -25.87 6.79 0.46
C TYR A 224 -26.25 6.25 -0.94
N GLY A 225 -25.96 4.99 -1.24
CA GLY A 225 -26.32 4.36 -2.52
C GLY A 225 -25.56 4.86 -3.76
N THR A 226 -24.63 5.83 -3.61
CA THR A 226 -23.99 6.50 -4.76
C THR A 226 -22.46 6.35 -4.74
N TYR A 227 -21.83 6.51 -3.59
CA TYR A 227 -20.36 6.51 -3.47
C TYR A 227 -19.84 5.21 -2.87
N SER A 228 -18.78 4.64 -3.46
CA SER A 228 -18.10 3.50 -2.84
C SER A 228 -17.33 3.94 -1.59
N ILE A 229 -17.18 3.04 -0.62
CA ILE A 229 -16.35 3.26 0.57
C ILE A 229 -14.94 3.72 0.18
N SER A 230 -14.38 3.16 -0.89
CA SER A 230 -13.06 3.57 -1.39
C SER A 230 -13.00 5.03 -1.85
N GLN A 231 -14.07 5.56 -2.45
CA GLN A 231 -14.14 6.96 -2.86
C GLN A 231 -14.22 7.90 -1.66
N VAL A 232 -15.01 7.54 -0.65
CA VAL A 232 -15.12 8.32 0.59
C VAL A 232 -13.75 8.35 1.30
N VAL A 233 -13.12 7.20 1.46
CA VAL A 233 -11.77 7.11 2.07
C VAL A 233 -10.75 7.92 1.26
N GLY A 234 -10.78 7.83 -0.07
CA GLY A 234 -9.89 8.61 -0.93
C GLY A 234 -10.08 10.12 -0.79
N GLY A 235 -11.34 10.58 -0.67
CA GLY A 235 -11.66 11.98 -0.39
C GLY A 235 -11.12 12.45 0.97
N ILE A 236 -11.33 11.66 2.02
CA ILE A 236 -10.78 11.93 3.35
C ILE A 236 -9.23 11.99 3.30
N MET A 237 -8.59 11.03 2.64
CA MET A 237 -7.14 11.02 2.45
C MET A 237 -6.65 12.29 1.76
N ALA A 238 -7.35 12.76 0.73
CA ALA A 238 -6.99 13.99 0.01
C ALA A 238 -7.08 15.23 0.92
N VAL A 239 -8.17 15.39 1.66
CA VAL A 239 -8.37 16.52 2.60
C VAL A 239 -7.32 16.51 3.71
N VAL A 240 -7.10 15.35 4.35
CA VAL A 240 -6.10 15.21 5.41
C VAL A 240 -4.69 15.49 4.87
N SER A 241 -4.37 15.01 3.68
CA SER A 241 -3.05 15.24 3.06
C SER A 241 -2.79 16.71 2.75
N LEU A 242 -3.76 17.42 2.19
CA LEU A 242 -3.64 18.86 1.93
C LEU A 242 -3.45 19.64 3.22
N THR A 243 -4.22 19.31 4.26
CA THR A 243 -4.09 19.93 5.59
C THR A 243 -2.70 19.70 6.18
N MET A 244 -2.20 18.47 6.12
CA MET A 244 -0.89 18.12 6.66
C MET A 244 0.26 18.74 5.88
N LEU A 245 0.16 18.80 4.54
CA LEU A 245 1.15 19.52 3.70
C LEU A 245 1.22 21.00 4.09
N PHE A 246 0.07 21.66 4.33
CA PHE A 246 0.01 23.04 4.78
C PHE A 246 0.62 23.24 6.17
N ILE A 247 0.25 22.41 7.15
CA ILE A 247 0.74 22.47 8.54
C ILE A 247 2.26 22.25 8.58
N LEU A 248 2.78 21.20 7.93
CA LEU A 248 4.20 20.87 7.95
C LEU A 248 5.03 21.94 7.24
N ARG A 249 4.53 22.48 6.14
CA ARG A 249 5.17 23.61 5.44
C ARG A 249 5.27 24.85 6.35
N LYS A 250 4.19 25.22 7.05
CA LYS A 250 4.16 26.37 7.98
C LYS A 250 5.15 26.17 9.14
N ARG A 251 5.20 24.95 9.71
CA ARG A 251 6.15 24.61 10.79
C ARG A 251 7.61 24.71 10.32
N ALA A 252 7.91 24.27 9.11
CA ALA A 252 9.25 24.35 8.54
C ALA A 252 9.68 25.81 8.31
N SER A 253 8.78 26.65 7.79
CA SER A 253 9.04 28.09 7.59
C SER A 253 9.27 28.83 8.92
N SER A 254 8.51 28.53 9.97
CA SER A 254 8.69 29.13 11.29
C SER A 254 10.05 28.79 11.91
N LYS A 255 10.51 27.52 11.77
CA LYS A 255 11.84 27.12 12.27
C LYS A 255 12.99 27.79 11.52
N GLY A 256 12.84 28.00 10.21
CA GLY A 256 13.82 28.71 9.39
C GLY A 256 13.99 30.19 9.81
N ASN A 257 12.91 30.88 10.17
CA ASN A 257 12.97 32.26 10.65
C ASN A 257 13.64 32.37 12.04
N TYR A 258 13.45 31.39 12.93
CA TYR A 258 14.09 31.41 14.26
C TYR A 258 15.62 31.25 14.16
N SER A 259 16.11 30.38 13.25
CA SER A 259 17.56 30.19 13.09
C SER A 259 18.26 31.41 12.45
N ALA A 260 17.54 32.18 11.63
CA ALA A 260 18.07 33.41 11.00
C ALA A 260 18.18 34.59 12.00
N THR A 261 17.34 34.63 13.04
CA THR A 261 17.37 35.69 14.06
C THR A 261 18.43 35.46 15.13
N ASP A 262 18.80 34.20 15.42
CA ASP A 262 19.87 33.88 16.40
C ASP A 262 21.30 34.03 15.82
N SER A 263 21.46 34.05 14.50
CA SER A 263 22.76 34.29 13.86
C SER A 263 23.18 35.77 13.80
N HIS A 264 22.31 36.68 14.22
CA HIS A 264 22.56 38.13 14.30
C HIS A 264 22.64 38.65 15.75
N ARG A 265 22.74 37.80 16.75
CA ARG A 265 23.09 38.13 18.11
C ARG A 265 24.44 37.50 18.48
#